data_4c0271550e5de665ddf86524cf3c19c3
#
_entry.id   4c0271550e5de665ddf86524cf3c19c3
#
_cell.length_a   1.000
_cell.length_b   1.000
_cell.length_c   1.000
_cell.angle_alpha   90.00
_cell.angle_beta   90.00
_cell.angle_gamma   90.00
#
_symmetry.space_group_name_H-M   'P 1'
#
loop_
_entity.id
_entity.type
_entity.pdbx_description
1 polymer ?
#
loop_
_entity_poly.entity_id
_entity_poly.type
_entity_poly.pdbx_seq_one_letter_code
_entity_poly.pdbx_strand_id
1 'polypeptide(L)'
;MTVISVEKMREADRYTIAKGTPSKELMRRAAQGVFDAYPGWDERRVLIACGPGNNGGDGYALAEIMKDAGLDVTLLRVSEKFSEDGEFYYRRCVEKGVPVLTFGTDDVDFSAYPIIVDCMLGTGFTGEPKGPVAAVISEINIARELNGAYVISVDINSGMNGDTGESELAVVSDLTVSIGYYKTGFFEEPAQKLIGALVNVDIGIELPEEQG
;
A
#
# COMPACT_ATOMS: atom_id res chain seq x y z
N MET A 1 -20.36 -3.41 -8.00
CA MET A 1 -18.87 -3.33 -8.09
C MET A 1 -18.56 -2.19 -9.07
N THR A 2 -17.88 -1.13 -8.60
CA THR A 2 -17.52 0.02 -9.44
C THR A 2 -16.06 -0.08 -9.79
N VAL A 3 -15.74 0.01 -11.09
CA VAL A 3 -14.39 -0.06 -11.65
C VAL A 3 -14.12 1.24 -12.38
N ILE A 4 -13.00 1.89 -12.09
CA ILE A 4 -12.65 3.20 -12.67
C ILE A 4 -11.17 3.24 -13.06
N SER A 5 -10.81 4.20 -13.92
CA SER A 5 -9.41 4.46 -14.25
C SER A 5 -8.67 5.11 -13.07
N VAL A 6 -7.35 5.03 -13.10
CA VAL A 6 -6.47 5.70 -12.12
C VAL A 6 -6.72 7.22 -12.11
N GLU A 7 -6.98 7.82 -13.28
CA GLU A 7 -7.29 9.25 -13.37
C GLU A 7 -8.60 9.60 -12.67
N LYS A 8 -9.67 8.84 -12.93
CA LYS A 8 -10.97 9.01 -12.24
C LYS A 8 -10.84 8.79 -10.74
N MET A 9 -10.01 7.84 -10.30
CA MET A 9 -9.76 7.64 -8.85
C MET A 9 -9.13 8.87 -8.21
N ARG A 10 -8.11 9.48 -8.86
CA ARG A 10 -7.48 10.71 -8.38
C ARG A 10 -8.43 11.92 -8.38
N GLU A 11 -9.34 11.99 -9.34
CA GLU A 11 -10.38 13.02 -9.38
C GLU A 11 -11.37 12.85 -8.23
N ALA A 12 -11.83 11.62 -7.98
CA ALA A 12 -12.74 11.30 -6.89
C ALA A 12 -12.13 11.62 -5.52
N ASP A 13 -10.85 11.31 -5.33
CA ASP A 13 -10.10 11.64 -4.11
C ASP A 13 -10.06 13.17 -3.88
N ARG A 14 -9.62 13.94 -4.90
CA ARG A 14 -9.61 15.41 -4.83
C ARG A 14 -11.00 15.99 -4.56
N TYR A 15 -12.02 15.45 -5.23
CA TYR A 15 -13.42 15.90 -5.07
C TYR A 15 -13.90 15.67 -3.64
N THR A 16 -13.64 14.50 -3.08
CA THR A 16 -14.02 14.12 -1.71
C THR A 16 -13.35 15.03 -0.68
N ILE A 17 -12.05 15.31 -0.87
CA ILE A 17 -11.31 16.23 0.00
C ILE A 17 -11.87 17.66 -0.12
N ALA A 18 -12.16 18.13 -1.33
CA ALA A 18 -12.73 19.46 -1.55
C ALA A 18 -14.15 19.62 -0.96
N LYS A 19 -14.91 18.52 -0.82
CA LYS A 19 -16.21 18.50 -0.13
C LYS A 19 -16.08 18.52 1.40
N GLY A 20 -14.89 18.44 1.94
CA GLY A 20 -14.64 18.63 3.37
C GLY A 20 -14.19 17.39 4.14
N THR A 21 -13.97 16.23 3.47
CA THR A 21 -13.38 15.08 4.15
C THR A 21 -11.85 15.28 4.20
N PRO A 22 -11.23 15.38 5.40
CA PRO A 22 -9.79 15.58 5.48
C PRO A 22 -9.02 14.40 4.89
N SER A 23 -7.93 14.68 4.14
CA SER A 23 -7.09 13.63 3.53
C SER A 23 -6.51 12.66 4.55
N LYS A 24 -6.11 13.14 5.73
CA LYS A 24 -5.67 12.31 6.86
C LYS A 24 -6.74 11.33 7.34
N GLU A 25 -8.01 11.74 7.30
CA GLU A 25 -9.10 10.84 7.67
C GLU A 25 -9.32 9.75 6.61
N LEU A 26 -9.23 10.10 5.31
CA LEU A 26 -9.28 9.10 4.24
C LEU A 26 -8.13 8.09 4.37
N MET A 27 -6.92 8.56 4.63
CA MET A 27 -5.75 7.71 4.87
C MET A 27 -5.96 6.78 6.09
N ARG A 28 -6.52 7.27 7.17
CA ARG A 28 -6.87 6.45 8.34
C ARG A 28 -7.91 5.38 8.02
N ARG A 29 -8.93 5.73 7.23
CA ARG A 29 -9.96 4.77 6.79
C ARG A 29 -9.38 3.71 5.86
N ALA A 30 -8.48 4.10 4.96
CA ALA A 30 -7.75 3.16 4.09
C ALA A 30 -6.96 2.16 4.92
N ALA A 31 -6.15 2.64 5.86
CA ALA A 31 -5.35 1.81 6.74
C ALA A 31 -6.22 0.87 7.61
N GLN A 32 -7.33 1.37 8.16
CA GLN A 32 -8.26 0.54 8.93
C GLN A 32 -8.89 -0.54 8.05
N GLY A 33 -9.30 -0.17 6.83
CA GLY A 33 -9.87 -1.14 5.90
C GLY A 33 -8.88 -2.23 5.48
N VAL A 34 -7.60 -1.88 5.28
CA VAL A 34 -6.54 -2.88 5.03
C VAL A 34 -6.39 -3.80 6.24
N PHE A 35 -6.38 -3.24 7.46
CA PHE A 35 -6.30 -4.01 8.69
C PHE A 35 -7.45 -5.01 8.82
N ASP A 36 -8.67 -4.57 8.53
CA ASP A 36 -9.89 -5.39 8.63
C ASP A 36 -10.00 -6.43 7.49
N ALA A 37 -9.40 -6.16 6.33
CA ALA A 37 -9.46 -7.04 5.16
C ALA A 37 -8.66 -8.34 5.33
N TYR A 38 -7.68 -8.38 6.23
CA TYR A 38 -6.87 -9.56 6.50
C TYR A 38 -6.96 -9.98 7.97
N PRO A 39 -7.55 -11.14 8.27
CA PRO A 39 -7.72 -11.60 9.66
C PRO A 39 -6.50 -12.32 10.24
N GLY A 40 -5.45 -12.55 9.45
CA GLY A 40 -4.32 -13.41 9.81
C GLY A 40 -3.12 -12.66 10.41
N TRP A 41 -3.32 -11.51 11.07
CA TRP A 41 -2.22 -10.74 11.68
C TRP A 41 -1.59 -11.36 12.93
N ASP A 42 -2.29 -12.31 13.57
CA ASP A 42 -1.96 -12.82 14.90
C ASP A 42 -0.52 -13.31 15.02
N GLU A 43 0.17 -12.83 16.07
CA GLU A 43 1.47 -13.31 16.57
C GLU A 43 2.61 -13.37 15.51
N ARG A 44 2.42 -12.76 14.33
CA ARG A 44 3.42 -12.76 13.27
C ARG A 44 4.11 -11.40 13.19
N ARG A 45 5.39 -11.45 12.88
CA ARG A 45 6.14 -10.23 12.55
C ARG A 45 5.70 -9.68 11.19
N VAL A 46 5.35 -8.41 11.15
CA VAL A 46 4.90 -7.72 9.94
C VAL A 46 5.94 -6.70 9.52
N LEU A 47 6.36 -6.75 8.26
CA LEU A 47 7.16 -5.69 7.62
C LEU A 47 6.24 -4.88 6.70
N ILE A 48 6.20 -3.57 6.88
CA ILE A 48 5.48 -2.66 5.98
C ILE A 48 6.48 -1.83 5.20
N ALA A 49 6.59 -2.07 3.89
CA ALA A 49 7.44 -1.31 3.00
C ALA A 49 6.71 -0.04 2.53
N CYS A 50 7.23 1.13 2.91
CA CYS A 50 6.60 2.43 2.69
C CYS A 50 7.36 3.28 1.69
N GLY A 51 6.67 3.75 0.65
CA GLY A 51 7.19 4.68 -0.34
C GLY A 51 7.00 6.16 0.03
N PRO A 52 7.38 7.08 -0.89
CA PRO A 52 7.36 8.52 -0.64
C PRO A 52 5.98 9.19 -0.77
N GLY A 53 5.00 8.50 -1.34
CA GLY A 53 3.67 9.03 -1.67
C GLY A 53 2.62 8.71 -0.61
N ASN A 54 1.34 8.93 -0.97
CA ASN A 54 0.21 8.67 -0.09
C ASN A 54 0.06 7.17 0.25
N ASN A 55 0.40 6.26 -0.66
CA ASN A 55 0.38 4.83 -0.35
C ASN A 55 1.36 4.48 0.79
N GLY A 56 2.55 5.14 0.82
CA GLY A 56 3.44 5.06 1.99
C GLY A 56 2.79 5.61 3.26
N GLY A 57 2.00 6.67 3.12
CA GLY A 57 1.19 7.23 4.21
C GLY A 57 0.17 6.24 4.76
N ASP A 58 -0.52 5.50 3.89
CA ASP A 58 -1.44 4.41 4.27
C ASP A 58 -0.69 3.33 5.06
N GLY A 59 0.55 3.00 4.64
CA GLY A 59 1.41 2.06 5.35
C GLY A 59 1.80 2.55 6.76
N TYR A 60 2.12 3.83 6.93
CA TYR A 60 2.40 4.39 8.25
C TYR A 60 1.15 4.40 9.14
N ALA A 61 -0.01 4.78 8.60
CA ALA A 61 -1.27 4.74 9.33
C ALA A 61 -1.64 3.30 9.74
N LEU A 62 -1.39 2.31 8.86
CA LEU A 62 -1.59 0.89 9.16
C LEU A 62 -0.65 0.42 10.29
N ALA A 63 0.62 0.82 10.26
CA ALA A 63 1.57 0.48 11.32
C ALA A 63 1.15 1.04 12.67
N GLU A 64 0.59 2.26 12.71
CA GLU A 64 0.05 2.83 13.93
C GLU A 64 -1.12 1.99 14.49
N ILE A 65 -2.07 1.59 13.63
CA ILE A 65 -3.20 0.73 14.02
C ILE A 65 -2.71 -0.62 14.55
N MET A 66 -1.76 -1.25 13.85
CA MET A 66 -1.16 -2.52 14.28
C MET A 66 -0.46 -2.40 15.64
N LYS A 67 0.29 -1.31 15.85
CA LYS A 67 0.95 -1.06 17.14
C LYS A 67 -0.04 -0.89 18.27
N ASP A 68 -1.15 -0.18 18.03
CA ASP A 68 -2.23 -0.02 19.02
C ASP A 68 -2.95 -1.35 19.31
N ALA A 69 -3.00 -2.25 18.35
CA ALA A 69 -3.52 -3.61 18.50
C ALA A 69 -2.51 -4.57 19.18
N GLY A 70 -1.29 -4.11 19.51
CA GLY A 70 -0.26 -4.91 20.17
C GLY A 70 0.50 -5.86 19.24
N LEU A 71 0.43 -5.67 17.92
CA LEU A 71 1.12 -6.50 16.94
C LEU A 71 2.61 -6.14 16.80
N ASP A 72 3.42 -7.11 16.39
CA ASP A 72 4.85 -6.94 16.11
C ASP A 72 5.02 -6.41 14.66
N VAL A 73 5.06 -5.09 14.52
CA VAL A 73 5.18 -4.40 13.24
C VAL A 73 6.49 -3.63 13.15
N THR A 74 7.14 -3.72 11.99
CA THR A 74 8.34 -2.96 11.61
C THR A 74 8.08 -2.21 10.32
N LEU A 75 8.45 -0.95 10.26
CA LEU A 75 8.42 -0.12 9.05
C LEU A 75 9.73 -0.25 8.28
N LEU A 76 9.64 -0.39 6.95
CA LEU A 76 10.77 -0.28 6.04
C LEU A 76 10.57 0.95 5.14
N ARG A 77 11.38 1.96 5.32
CA ARG A 77 11.38 3.14 4.45
C ARG A 77 12.24 2.90 3.23
N VAL A 78 11.67 3.10 2.03
CA VAL A 78 12.40 3.03 0.76
C VAL A 78 12.78 4.42 0.24
N SER A 79 12.41 5.49 0.96
CA SER A 79 12.69 6.89 0.62
C SER A 79 12.77 7.74 1.87
N GLU A 80 13.55 8.83 1.81
CA GLU A 80 13.55 9.86 2.86
C GLU A 80 12.39 10.86 2.73
N LYS A 81 11.71 10.86 1.57
CA LYS A 81 10.59 11.75 1.29
C LYS A 81 9.29 11.18 1.83
N PHE A 82 8.36 12.08 2.13
CA PHE A 82 7.00 11.78 2.57
C PHE A 82 5.99 12.63 1.79
N SER A 83 4.75 12.16 1.69
CA SER A 83 3.62 13.06 1.53
C SER A 83 3.34 13.77 2.86
N GLU A 84 2.59 14.89 2.84
CA GLU A 84 2.27 15.65 4.06
C GLU A 84 1.56 14.77 5.10
N ASP A 85 0.56 14.01 4.68
CA ASP A 85 -0.17 13.11 5.57
C ASP A 85 0.67 11.90 5.98
N GLY A 86 1.54 11.41 5.08
CA GLY A 86 2.49 10.34 5.38
C GLY A 86 3.47 10.73 6.49
N GLU A 87 3.99 11.97 6.46
CA GLU A 87 4.86 12.46 7.52
C GLU A 87 4.14 12.54 8.87
N PHE A 88 2.87 12.94 8.86
CA PHE A 88 2.05 12.99 10.08
C PHE A 88 1.95 11.59 10.73
N TYR A 89 1.59 10.56 9.97
CA TYR A 89 1.46 9.20 10.50
C TYR A 89 2.81 8.56 10.85
N TYR A 90 3.86 8.85 10.07
CA TYR A 90 5.21 8.41 10.38
C TYR A 90 5.68 8.91 11.76
N ARG A 91 5.48 10.20 12.07
CA ARG A 91 5.83 10.77 13.38
C ARG A 91 5.09 10.06 14.52
N ARG A 92 3.82 9.75 14.34
CA ARG A 92 3.03 9.00 15.31
C ARG A 92 3.56 7.59 15.54
N CYS A 93 3.99 6.91 14.48
CA CYS A 93 4.65 5.61 14.60
C CYS A 93 5.92 5.69 15.44
N VAL A 94 6.76 6.70 15.19
CA VAL A 94 7.99 6.92 15.95
C VAL A 94 7.68 7.22 17.44
N GLU A 95 6.71 8.08 17.71
CA GLU A 95 6.27 8.40 19.08
C GLU A 95 5.74 7.15 19.83
N LYS A 96 5.09 6.22 19.12
CA LYS A 96 4.61 4.95 19.66
C LYS A 96 5.68 3.86 19.74
N GLY A 97 6.92 4.15 19.32
CA GLY A 97 8.02 3.21 19.34
C GLY A 97 7.87 2.05 18.35
N VAL A 98 7.30 2.31 17.16
CA VAL A 98 7.35 1.37 16.05
C VAL A 98 8.79 1.33 15.52
N PRO A 99 9.44 0.15 15.40
CA PRO A 99 10.75 0.02 14.78
C PRO A 99 10.73 0.51 13.34
N VAL A 100 11.75 1.28 12.95
CA VAL A 100 11.90 1.82 11.58
C VAL A 100 13.25 1.42 11.03
N LEU A 101 13.25 0.76 9.88
CA LEU A 101 14.42 0.46 9.06
C LEU A 101 14.42 1.34 7.82
N THR A 102 15.59 1.68 7.31
CA THR A 102 15.77 2.43 6.06
C THR A 102 16.55 1.56 5.08
N PHE A 103 15.93 1.26 3.94
CA PHE A 103 16.57 0.43 2.91
C PHE A 103 17.85 1.10 2.38
N GLY A 104 18.93 0.30 2.30
CA GLY A 104 20.25 0.79 1.88
C GLY A 104 21.09 1.42 3.01
N THR A 105 20.52 1.59 4.20
CA THR A 105 21.24 2.04 5.41
C THR A 105 21.29 0.93 6.46
N ASP A 106 20.15 0.30 6.70
CA ASP A 106 20.02 -0.79 7.65
C ASP A 106 20.09 -2.16 6.93
N ASP A 107 20.58 -3.17 7.65
CA ASP A 107 20.54 -4.55 7.19
C ASP A 107 19.12 -5.11 7.41
N VAL A 108 18.44 -5.50 6.31
CA VAL A 108 17.04 -5.93 6.33
C VAL A 108 16.96 -7.39 5.92
N ASP A 109 16.67 -8.25 6.88
CA ASP A 109 16.40 -9.67 6.63
C ASP A 109 14.90 -9.88 6.33
N PHE A 110 14.54 -9.87 5.05
CA PHE A 110 13.15 -10.10 4.61
C PHE A 110 12.64 -11.49 4.98
N SER A 111 13.51 -12.49 5.13
CA SER A 111 13.13 -13.85 5.52
C SER A 111 12.60 -13.95 6.95
N ALA A 112 12.91 -12.96 7.79
CA ALA A 112 12.45 -12.88 9.17
C ALA A 112 10.98 -12.44 9.30
N TYR A 113 10.34 -12.04 8.20
CA TYR A 113 8.97 -11.51 8.22
C TYR A 113 7.99 -12.42 7.48
N PRO A 114 7.17 -13.19 8.19
CA PRO A 114 6.16 -14.06 7.58
C PRO A 114 5.01 -13.28 6.91
N ILE A 115 4.86 -11.99 7.20
CA ILE A 115 3.92 -11.11 6.51
C ILE A 115 4.67 -9.86 6.05
N ILE A 116 4.52 -9.51 4.76
CA ILE A 116 5.08 -8.30 4.18
C ILE A 116 3.94 -7.51 3.53
N VAL A 117 3.85 -6.22 3.85
CA VAL A 117 2.86 -5.30 3.28
C VAL A 117 3.56 -4.33 2.35
N ASP A 118 3.13 -4.30 1.10
CA ASP A 118 3.59 -3.38 0.07
C ASP A 118 2.73 -2.12 0.07
N CYS A 119 3.30 -1.02 0.54
CA CYS A 119 2.76 0.33 0.52
C CYS A 119 3.72 1.30 -0.18
N MET A 120 4.47 0.84 -1.21
CA MET A 120 5.49 1.70 -1.82
C MET A 120 4.93 2.62 -2.88
N LEU A 121 4.18 2.09 -3.84
CA LEU A 121 3.65 2.83 -4.98
C LEU A 121 2.13 2.57 -5.10
N GLY A 122 1.36 3.59 -5.38
CA GLY A 122 -0.09 3.52 -5.62
C GLY A 122 -0.46 4.25 -6.91
N THR A 123 -1.67 4.77 -7.02
CA THR A 123 -2.20 5.50 -8.19
C THR A 123 -1.35 6.69 -8.64
N GLY A 124 -0.45 7.19 -7.78
CA GLY A 124 0.48 8.28 -8.09
C GLY A 124 1.64 7.91 -9.00
N PHE A 125 1.94 6.63 -9.17
CA PHE A 125 3.10 6.14 -9.90
C PHE A 125 2.81 5.92 -11.38
N THR A 126 3.80 6.22 -12.23
CA THR A 126 3.80 5.93 -13.67
C THR A 126 5.20 5.54 -14.13
N GLY A 127 5.28 4.59 -15.07
CA GLY A 127 6.55 4.09 -15.60
C GLY A 127 7.08 2.88 -14.84
N GLU A 128 8.39 2.70 -14.83
CA GLU A 128 9.06 1.55 -14.22
C GLU A 128 9.68 1.89 -12.86
N PRO A 129 9.56 1.00 -11.85
CA PRO A 129 10.26 1.15 -10.58
C PRO A 129 11.78 1.18 -10.78
N LYS A 130 12.48 2.04 -10.04
CA LYS A 130 13.94 2.19 -10.10
C LYS A 130 14.55 2.32 -8.71
N GLY A 131 15.86 2.08 -8.61
CA GLY A 131 16.62 2.28 -7.38
C GLY A 131 16.10 1.45 -6.20
N PRO A 132 15.98 2.05 -5.01
CA PRO A 132 15.57 1.33 -3.80
C PRO A 132 14.22 0.63 -3.93
N VAL A 133 13.24 1.25 -4.60
CA VAL A 133 11.92 0.65 -4.79
C VAL A 133 12.00 -0.63 -5.63
N ALA A 134 12.75 -0.61 -6.74
CA ALA A 134 12.92 -1.81 -7.58
C ALA A 134 13.63 -2.94 -6.82
N ALA A 135 14.64 -2.60 -6.03
CA ALA A 135 15.36 -3.58 -5.21
C ALA A 135 14.41 -4.20 -4.15
N VAL A 136 13.64 -3.38 -3.44
CA VAL A 136 12.70 -3.88 -2.42
C VAL A 136 11.59 -4.73 -3.03
N ILE A 137 11.07 -4.38 -4.23
CA ILE A 137 10.13 -5.26 -4.97
C ILE A 137 10.74 -6.64 -5.19
N SER A 138 12.01 -6.69 -5.63
CA SER A 138 12.70 -7.97 -5.85
C SER A 138 12.86 -8.77 -4.56
N GLU A 139 13.25 -8.13 -3.46
CA GLU A 139 13.39 -8.78 -2.14
C GLU A 139 12.04 -9.31 -1.61
N ILE A 140 10.96 -8.56 -1.77
CA ILE A 140 9.61 -9.00 -1.39
C ILE A 140 9.21 -10.25 -2.18
N ASN A 141 9.43 -10.25 -3.51
CA ASN A 141 9.11 -11.39 -4.35
C ASN A 141 9.97 -12.63 -4.01
N ILE A 142 11.24 -12.42 -3.67
CA ILE A 142 12.13 -13.50 -3.18
C ILE A 142 11.62 -14.04 -1.84
N ALA A 143 11.29 -13.18 -0.90
CA ALA A 143 10.74 -13.60 0.40
C ALA A 143 9.44 -14.39 0.26
N ARG A 144 8.56 -13.97 -0.65
CA ARG A 144 7.33 -14.70 -0.98
C ARG A 144 7.64 -16.08 -1.57
N GLU A 145 8.49 -16.15 -2.58
CA GLU A 145 8.74 -17.39 -3.33
C GLU A 145 9.57 -18.40 -2.53
N LEU A 146 10.64 -17.95 -1.88
CA LEU A 146 11.61 -18.84 -1.23
C LEU A 146 11.36 -19.03 0.27
N ASN A 147 10.78 -18.05 0.97
CA ASN A 147 10.57 -18.12 2.41
C ASN A 147 9.09 -18.29 2.80
N GLY A 148 8.17 -18.25 1.83
CA GLY A 148 6.74 -18.41 2.06
C GLY A 148 6.11 -17.23 2.80
N ALA A 149 6.67 -16.03 2.68
CA ALA A 149 6.08 -14.82 3.22
C ALA A 149 4.71 -14.56 2.54
N TYR A 150 3.70 -14.22 3.34
CA TYR A 150 2.41 -13.78 2.82
C TYR A 150 2.49 -12.30 2.47
N VAL A 151 2.26 -11.96 1.21
CA VAL A 151 2.42 -10.60 0.70
C VAL A 151 1.06 -9.94 0.47
N ILE A 152 0.89 -8.74 1.03
CA ILE A 152 -0.31 -7.91 0.88
C ILE A 152 0.10 -6.63 0.17
N SER A 153 -0.51 -6.32 -0.99
CA SER A 153 -0.34 -5.03 -1.65
C SER A 153 -1.52 -4.11 -1.36
N VAL A 154 -1.21 -2.86 -1.01
CA VAL A 154 -2.20 -1.83 -0.69
C VAL A 154 -2.38 -0.91 -1.89
N ASP A 155 -3.61 -0.62 -2.24
CA ASP A 155 -4.09 0.18 -3.35
C ASP A 155 -3.81 -0.42 -4.72
N ILE A 156 -2.55 -0.53 -5.13
CA ILE A 156 -2.08 -1.17 -6.37
C ILE A 156 -0.76 -1.87 -6.06
N ASN A 157 -0.53 -3.06 -6.59
CA ASN A 157 0.76 -3.74 -6.50
C ASN A 157 1.87 -2.82 -7.01
N SER A 158 2.87 -2.54 -6.19
CA SER A 158 3.94 -1.61 -6.56
C SER A 158 4.64 -2.05 -7.83
N GLY A 159 4.65 -1.18 -8.83
CA GLY A 159 5.21 -1.42 -10.16
C GLY A 159 4.19 -1.84 -11.23
N MET A 160 2.96 -2.22 -10.86
CA MET A 160 1.89 -2.52 -11.81
C MET A 160 1.20 -1.24 -12.30
N ASN A 161 0.89 -1.17 -13.57
CA ASN A 161 0.06 -0.12 -14.13
C ASN A 161 -1.41 -0.33 -13.73
N GLY A 162 -2.00 0.62 -13.02
CA GLY A 162 -3.35 0.52 -12.49
C GLY A 162 -4.46 0.57 -13.55
N ASP A 163 -4.18 0.94 -14.79
CA ASP A 163 -5.14 0.97 -15.89
C ASP A 163 -5.02 -0.22 -16.84
N THR A 164 -3.79 -0.73 -17.08
CA THR A 164 -3.55 -1.81 -18.05
C THR A 164 -3.16 -3.14 -17.40
N GLY A 165 -2.82 -3.14 -16.10
CA GLY A 165 -2.31 -4.31 -15.39
C GLY A 165 -0.88 -4.70 -15.78
N GLU A 166 -0.26 -4.01 -16.73
CA GLU A 166 1.08 -4.31 -17.22
C GLU A 166 2.16 -3.90 -16.22
N SER A 167 3.29 -4.62 -16.26
CA SER A 167 4.50 -4.30 -15.50
C SER A 167 5.70 -5.02 -16.06
N GLU A 168 6.88 -4.43 -16.00
CA GLU A 168 8.14 -5.12 -16.18
C GLU A 168 8.66 -5.71 -14.84
N LEU A 169 8.44 -4.97 -13.76
CA LEU A 169 8.77 -5.38 -12.39
C LEU A 169 7.68 -4.90 -11.46
N ALA A 170 7.00 -5.82 -10.78
CA ALA A 170 5.98 -5.50 -9.78
C ALA A 170 6.02 -6.49 -8.61
N VAL A 171 5.44 -6.09 -7.50
CA VAL A 171 5.19 -6.97 -6.37
C VAL A 171 4.15 -8.02 -6.77
N VAL A 172 4.46 -9.29 -6.51
CA VAL A 172 3.50 -10.40 -6.59
C VAL A 172 2.92 -10.61 -5.20
N SER A 173 1.63 -10.35 -5.03
CA SER A 173 0.96 -10.48 -3.74
C SER A 173 0.07 -11.72 -3.64
N ASP A 174 -0.24 -12.12 -2.42
CA ASP A 174 -1.25 -13.14 -2.11
C ASP A 174 -2.62 -12.49 -1.92
N LEU A 175 -2.62 -11.20 -1.50
CA LEU A 175 -3.79 -10.36 -1.35
C LEU A 175 -3.50 -8.95 -1.86
N THR A 176 -4.38 -8.41 -2.69
CA THR A 176 -4.38 -7.00 -3.08
C THR A 176 -5.62 -6.33 -2.49
N VAL A 177 -5.39 -5.27 -1.71
CA VAL A 177 -6.46 -4.48 -1.09
C VAL A 177 -6.60 -3.15 -1.83
N SER A 178 -7.53 -3.09 -2.77
CA SER A 178 -7.87 -1.86 -3.51
C SER A 178 -8.58 -0.86 -2.60
N ILE A 179 -8.18 0.40 -2.66
CA ILE A 179 -8.75 1.48 -1.84
C ILE A 179 -9.74 2.30 -2.66
N GLY A 180 -10.93 2.56 -2.08
CA GLY A 180 -12.01 3.33 -2.68
C GLY A 180 -12.74 2.54 -3.76
N TYR A 181 -12.22 2.56 -4.98
CA TYR A 181 -12.77 1.81 -6.12
C TYR A 181 -11.73 0.88 -6.73
N TYR A 182 -12.21 -0.20 -7.38
CA TYR A 182 -11.34 -1.04 -8.18
C TYR A 182 -10.79 -0.25 -9.38
N LYS A 183 -9.50 -0.45 -9.69
CA LYS A 183 -8.84 0.12 -10.87
C LYS A 183 -9.02 -0.83 -12.05
N THR A 184 -9.14 -0.26 -13.25
CA THR A 184 -9.38 -1.04 -14.48
C THR A 184 -8.33 -2.12 -14.70
N GLY A 185 -7.07 -1.83 -14.45
CA GLY A 185 -5.96 -2.75 -14.63
C GLY A 185 -6.04 -4.05 -13.84
N PHE A 186 -6.77 -4.09 -12.73
CA PHE A 186 -6.95 -5.33 -11.96
C PHE A 186 -7.69 -6.43 -12.73
N PHE A 187 -8.48 -6.06 -13.73
CA PHE A 187 -9.30 -6.99 -14.52
C PHE A 187 -8.67 -7.35 -15.86
N GLU A 188 -7.51 -6.77 -16.16
CA GLU A 188 -6.73 -7.11 -17.34
C GLU A 188 -5.88 -8.37 -17.14
N GLU A 189 -5.64 -9.13 -18.22
CA GLU A 189 -4.91 -10.39 -18.16
C GLU A 189 -3.52 -10.28 -17.49
N PRO A 190 -2.70 -9.23 -17.76
CA PRO A 190 -1.38 -9.13 -17.15
C PRO A 190 -1.39 -9.06 -15.61
N ALA A 191 -2.44 -8.48 -15.02
CA ALA A 191 -2.56 -8.33 -13.57
C ALA A 191 -2.81 -9.66 -12.85
N GLN A 192 -3.43 -10.65 -13.49
CA GLN A 192 -3.91 -11.88 -12.85
C GLN A 192 -2.80 -12.67 -12.16
N LYS A 193 -1.56 -12.57 -12.65
CA LYS A 193 -0.38 -13.24 -12.05
C LYS A 193 0.25 -12.46 -10.89
N LEU A 194 -0.21 -11.21 -10.65
CA LEU A 194 0.37 -10.30 -9.66
C LEU A 194 -0.50 -10.15 -8.42
N ILE A 195 -1.82 -10.08 -8.57
CA ILE A 195 -2.72 -9.54 -7.55
C ILE A 195 -3.22 -10.54 -6.50
N GLY A 196 -3.05 -11.85 -6.68
CA GLY A 196 -3.60 -12.88 -5.78
C GLY A 196 -5.12 -12.73 -5.57
N ALA A 197 -5.57 -12.84 -4.34
CA ALA A 197 -6.95 -12.47 -3.98
C ALA A 197 -7.12 -10.95 -4.07
N LEU A 198 -8.24 -10.48 -4.60
CA LEU A 198 -8.54 -9.05 -4.75
C LEU A 198 -9.76 -8.67 -3.91
N VAL A 199 -9.59 -7.71 -3.02
CA VAL A 199 -10.67 -7.10 -2.24
C VAL A 199 -10.68 -5.58 -2.40
N ASN A 200 -11.82 -4.93 -2.16
CA ASN A 200 -11.93 -3.48 -2.18
C ASN A 200 -12.41 -2.96 -0.83
N VAL A 201 -11.80 -1.89 -0.37
CA VAL A 201 -12.18 -1.19 0.85
C VAL A 201 -12.83 0.14 0.48
N ASP A 202 -14.07 0.31 0.89
CA ASP A 202 -14.78 1.59 0.79
C ASP A 202 -14.32 2.51 1.93
N ILE A 203 -13.79 3.67 1.56
CA ILE A 203 -13.34 4.69 2.52
C ILE A 203 -14.19 5.97 2.47
N GLY A 204 -15.30 5.94 1.76
CA GLY A 204 -16.21 7.07 1.57
C GLY A 204 -15.75 8.04 0.49
N ILE A 205 -15.07 7.56 -0.55
CA ILE A 205 -14.73 8.35 -1.74
C ILE A 205 -15.99 8.57 -2.58
N GLU A 206 -16.23 9.81 -2.95
CA GLU A 206 -17.36 10.21 -3.79
C GLU A 206 -16.89 10.52 -5.21
N LEU A 207 -17.62 10.01 -6.21
CA LEU A 207 -17.40 10.37 -7.60
C LEU A 207 -18.00 11.77 -7.86
N PRO A 208 -17.32 12.64 -8.64
CA PRO A 208 -17.94 13.86 -9.13
C PRO A 208 -19.22 13.55 -9.90
N GLU A 209 -20.26 14.39 -9.72
CA GLU A 209 -21.45 14.30 -10.57
C GLU A 209 -21.06 14.55 -12.03
N GLU A 210 -21.44 13.64 -12.92
CA GLU A 210 -21.25 13.88 -14.36
C GLU A 210 -22.09 15.10 -14.74
N GLN A 211 -21.40 16.16 -15.19
CA GLN A 211 -22.12 17.30 -15.77
C GLN A 211 -22.75 16.82 -17.07
N GLY A 212 -24.10 16.65 -17.03
CA GLY A 212 -24.91 16.25 -18.15
C GLY A 212 -24.96 17.29 -19.27
#